data_224987817b3c0925c4249e0f27298d2d
#
_entry.id   224987817b3c0925c4249e0f27298d2d
#
_cell.length_a   1.000
_cell.length_b   1.000
_cell.length_c   1.000
_cell.angle_alpha   90.00
_cell.angle_beta   90.00
_cell.angle_gamma   90.00
#
_symmetry.space_group_name_H-M   'P 1'
#
loop_
_entity.id
_entity.type
_entity.pdbx_description
1 polymer ?
#
loop_
_entity_poly.entity_id
_entity_poly.type
_entity_poly.pdbx_seq_one_letter_code
_entity_poly.pdbx_strand_id
1 'polypeptide(L)'
;MTRFEVSFLQEQAHIASLGLAVKVLKRVAAQPDTVCAGVARKPAATDDHLLSIAVIDPSALEPNRFRYQVTSRALGWTAREFVSPVLNSGLLGFQQFVIRRYAELEDAFAPTVVDLEHARDRLEGFGLELGKMLFPEELVEELWEQRESIGPIHLRSFEPYVPWELVRLWNPSSRSKTPDDRFLGQYDLVRHFSGDSAPQALGRADWTVVIGDYQNQPGYEPVGEEKPFFTDALPMELPKPPELVPAHKTKVKALLKAGRSDVIHLACHGEADLADIGSSNLIIGVRPRVGGFDPVKLATNDVRSSLRLIERRPIVFLNACQTGRIGITIGQESGWPRVLWDAGAGVVVGTLWKVRSHAAKLFAIAFYESLMAGEPLGRAAGIAREAARANGDVSWMAYVVYGDPLARMV
;
A
#
# COMPACT_ATOMS: atom_id res chain seq x y z
N MET A 1 -1.43 16.20 -32.11
CA MET A 1 -1.33 16.31 -30.64
C MET A 1 0.13 16.07 -30.30
N THR A 2 0.82 17.07 -29.78
CA THR A 2 2.24 16.96 -29.45
C THR A 2 2.32 16.74 -27.95
N ARG A 3 2.98 15.66 -27.54
CA ARG A 3 3.26 15.40 -26.12
C ARG A 3 4.63 15.98 -25.79
N PHE A 4 4.66 16.72 -24.69
CA PHE A 4 5.90 17.20 -24.07
C PHE A 4 6.04 16.53 -22.72
N GLU A 5 7.23 16.07 -22.43
CA GLU A 5 7.59 15.59 -21.10
C GLU A 5 8.53 16.62 -20.48
N VAL A 6 8.19 17.07 -19.29
CA VAL A 6 9.03 17.99 -18.51
C VAL A 6 9.59 17.21 -17.33
N SER A 7 10.89 17.02 -17.33
CA SER A 7 11.59 16.40 -16.21
C SER A 7 12.13 17.46 -15.27
N PHE A 8 11.87 17.29 -14.00
CA PHE A 8 12.42 18.15 -12.96
C PHE A 8 13.64 17.46 -12.36
N LEU A 9 14.76 18.16 -12.38
CA LEU A 9 16.04 17.67 -11.85
C LEU A 9 16.46 18.57 -10.70
N GLN A 10 16.93 17.96 -9.62
CA GLN A 10 17.62 18.65 -8.54
C GLN A 10 18.96 17.97 -8.32
N GLU A 11 20.04 18.73 -8.41
CA GLU A 11 21.42 18.23 -8.29
C GLU A 11 21.70 17.00 -9.19
N GLN A 12 21.16 17.03 -10.42
CA GLN A 12 21.17 15.95 -11.41
C GLN A 12 20.32 14.71 -11.05
N ALA A 13 19.63 14.69 -9.92
CA ALA A 13 18.67 13.64 -9.62
C ALA A 13 17.29 13.98 -10.21
N HIS A 14 16.68 13.01 -10.89
CA HIS A 14 15.33 13.16 -11.41
C HIS A 14 14.31 13.11 -10.26
N ILE A 15 13.61 14.21 -9.99
CA ILE A 15 12.67 14.33 -8.88
C ILE A 15 11.21 14.20 -9.30
N ALA A 16 10.88 14.52 -10.54
CA ALA A 16 9.54 14.36 -11.09
C ALA A 16 9.53 14.45 -12.61
N SER A 17 8.55 13.84 -13.25
CA SER A 17 8.19 14.06 -14.65
C SER A 17 6.75 14.51 -14.74
N LEU A 18 6.49 15.50 -15.59
CA LEU A 18 5.15 15.97 -15.92
C LEU A 18 4.90 15.73 -17.40
N GLY A 19 3.97 14.85 -17.72
CA GLY A 19 3.49 14.67 -19.09
C GLY A 19 2.45 15.70 -19.46
N LEU A 20 2.75 16.58 -20.42
CA LEU A 20 1.81 17.56 -20.95
C LEU A 20 1.36 17.15 -22.35
N ALA A 21 0.04 16.96 -22.51
CA ALA A 21 -0.58 16.81 -23.82
C ALA A 21 -1.09 18.18 -24.29
N VAL A 22 -0.40 18.78 -25.26
CA VAL A 22 -0.77 20.09 -25.78
C VAL A 22 -1.46 19.96 -27.14
N LYS A 23 -2.66 20.51 -27.26
CA LYS A 23 -3.33 20.70 -28.54
C LYS A 23 -2.89 22.03 -29.14
N VAL A 24 -2.01 21.99 -30.12
CA VAL A 24 -1.58 23.21 -30.81
C VAL A 24 -2.74 23.72 -31.67
N LEU A 25 -3.31 24.85 -31.28
CA LEU A 25 -4.31 25.58 -32.07
C LEU A 25 -3.58 26.61 -32.93
N LYS A 26 -3.99 26.74 -34.19
CA LYS A 26 -3.38 27.65 -35.19
C LYS A 26 -3.53 29.17 -34.90
N ARG A 27 -4.14 29.56 -33.78
CA ARG A 27 -4.23 30.98 -33.33
C ARG A 27 -3.94 31.03 -31.84
N VAL A 28 -2.86 31.68 -31.50
CA VAL A 28 -2.54 32.12 -30.14
C VAL A 28 -3.01 33.58 -30.07
N ALA A 29 -4.07 33.81 -29.30
CA ALA A 29 -4.28 35.15 -28.74
C ALA A 29 -3.39 35.25 -27.51
N ALA A 30 -2.50 36.21 -27.51
CA ALA A 30 -1.62 36.48 -26.38
C ALA A 30 -2.46 36.84 -25.15
N GLN A 31 -2.36 36.06 -24.10
CA GLN A 31 -2.71 36.48 -22.74
C GLN A 31 -1.58 36.13 -21.80
N PRO A 32 -1.33 37.00 -20.80
CA PRO A 32 -0.11 36.96 -20.02
C PRO A 32 -0.12 35.86 -19.00
N ASP A 33 1.01 35.26 -18.90
CA ASP A 33 1.67 34.51 -17.81
C ASP A 33 0.89 34.39 -16.50
N THR A 34 0.16 33.30 -16.35
CA THR A 34 -0.02 32.70 -15.03
C THR A 34 1.09 31.67 -14.87
N VAL A 35 2.26 32.12 -14.48
CA VAL A 35 3.29 31.24 -13.93
C VAL A 35 2.70 30.65 -12.64
N CYS A 36 2.22 29.43 -12.68
CA CYS A 36 2.07 28.64 -11.47
C CYS A 36 3.47 28.50 -10.89
N ALA A 37 3.87 29.42 -10.04
CA ALA A 37 5.02 29.28 -9.20
C ALA A 37 4.72 28.14 -8.21
N GLY A 38 4.95 26.91 -8.65
CA GLY A 38 5.11 25.78 -7.75
C GLY A 38 6.27 26.15 -6.85
N VAL A 39 5.98 26.50 -5.59
CA VAL A 39 7.01 26.68 -4.57
C VAL A 39 7.73 25.35 -4.49
N ALA A 40 8.92 25.28 -5.07
CA ALA A 40 9.82 24.15 -4.91
C ALA A 40 10.09 24.05 -3.40
N ARG A 41 9.37 23.18 -2.72
CA ARG A 41 9.67 22.84 -1.34
C ARG A 41 11.05 22.20 -1.35
N LYS A 42 11.98 22.83 -0.63
CA LYS A 42 13.28 22.24 -0.33
C LYS A 42 13.01 20.81 0.18
N PRO A 43 13.53 19.76 -0.46
CA PRO A 43 13.29 18.41 0.01
C PRO A 43 13.79 18.33 1.45
N ALA A 44 12.96 17.79 2.33
CA ALA A 44 13.42 17.41 3.66
C ALA A 44 14.60 16.45 3.49
N ALA A 45 15.56 16.47 4.43
CA ALA A 45 16.74 15.63 4.38
C ALA A 45 16.35 14.19 4.01
N THR A 46 16.71 13.78 2.80
CA THR A 46 16.45 12.42 2.30
C THR A 46 17.35 11.49 3.09
N ASP A 47 16.80 10.36 3.55
CA ASP A 47 17.61 9.28 4.09
C ASP A 47 18.59 8.83 2.98
N ASP A 48 19.89 8.86 3.26
CA ASP A 48 20.92 8.52 2.29
C ASP A 48 20.79 7.08 1.76
N HIS A 49 20.12 6.21 2.53
CA HIS A 49 19.85 4.81 2.18
C HIS A 49 18.56 4.58 1.40
N LEU A 50 17.77 5.62 1.12
CA LEU A 50 16.52 5.50 0.36
C LEU A 50 16.76 4.92 -1.04
N LEU A 51 16.06 3.82 -1.35
CA LEU A 51 16.00 3.24 -2.68
C LEU A 51 14.64 3.59 -3.31
N SER A 52 14.63 4.43 -4.33
CA SER A 52 13.41 4.77 -5.06
C SER A 52 13.32 3.94 -6.34
N ILE A 53 12.25 3.17 -6.48
CA ILE A 53 11.96 2.37 -7.66
C ILE A 53 10.68 2.90 -8.30
N ALA A 54 10.80 3.44 -9.52
CA ALA A 54 9.65 3.78 -10.34
C ALA A 54 9.44 2.68 -11.37
N VAL A 55 8.26 2.05 -11.34
CA VAL A 55 7.80 1.11 -12.36
C VAL A 55 7.03 1.90 -13.40
N ILE A 56 7.56 1.93 -14.62
CA ILE A 56 7.07 2.77 -15.71
C ILE A 56 6.15 1.93 -16.62
N ASP A 57 5.12 2.57 -17.15
CA ASP A 57 4.16 1.94 -18.06
C ASP A 57 4.89 1.30 -19.28
N PRO A 58 4.56 0.06 -19.64
CA PRO A 58 5.18 -0.60 -20.77
C PRO A 58 5.03 0.22 -22.05
N SER A 59 6.11 0.32 -22.81
CA SER A 59 6.03 0.95 -24.12
C SER A 59 5.22 0.08 -25.09
N ALA A 60 4.64 0.69 -26.12
CA ALA A 60 3.96 -0.05 -27.19
C ALA A 60 4.89 -1.05 -27.92
N LEU A 61 6.21 -0.84 -27.85
CA LEU A 61 7.22 -1.71 -28.44
C LEU A 61 7.54 -2.93 -27.57
N GLU A 62 7.34 -2.82 -26.24
CA GLU A 62 7.62 -3.88 -25.26
C GLU A 62 6.45 -4.05 -24.28
N PRO A 63 5.26 -4.42 -24.73
CA PRO A 63 4.04 -4.40 -23.94
C PRO A 63 4.02 -5.43 -22.79
N ASN A 64 4.90 -6.42 -22.81
CA ASN A 64 4.95 -7.51 -21.83
C ASN A 64 6.19 -7.43 -20.94
N ARG A 65 6.71 -6.25 -20.71
CA ARG A 65 7.85 -6.00 -19.82
C ARG A 65 7.58 -4.81 -18.93
N PHE A 66 8.05 -4.89 -17.70
CA PHE A 66 8.15 -3.72 -16.84
C PHE A 66 9.47 -2.98 -17.10
N ARG A 67 9.41 -1.67 -17.06
CA ARG A 67 10.60 -0.81 -17.08
C ARG A 67 10.75 -0.17 -15.72
N TYR A 68 11.98 -0.15 -15.22
CA TYR A 68 12.31 0.41 -13.92
C TYR A 68 13.22 1.61 -14.09
N GLN A 69 12.94 2.65 -13.32
CA GLN A 69 13.89 3.72 -13.08
C GLN A 69 14.24 3.70 -11.60
N VAL A 70 15.50 3.45 -11.29
CA VAL A 70 15.97 3.24 -9.93
C VAL A 70 16.93 4.35 -9.55
N THR A 71 16.68 4.97 -8.39
CA THR A 71 17.48 6.05 -7.82
C THR A 71 17.90 5.69 -6.41
N SER A 72 19.18 5.84 -6.08
CA SER A 72 19.69 5.65 -4.73
C SER A 72 20.96 6.48 -4.53
N ARG A 73 21.00 7.30 -3.49
CA ARG A 73 22.23 8.04 -3.12
C ARG A 73 23.33 7.12 -2.62
N ALA A 74 22.97 6.14 -1.78
CA ALA A 74 23.93 5.18 -1.24
C ALA A 74 24.68 4.41 -2.34
N LEU A 75 23.99 4.11 -3.44
CA LEU A 75 24.56 3.39 -4.59
C LEU A 75 25.13 4.33 -5.66
N GLY A 76 25.03 5.66 -5.48
CA GLY A 76 25.44 6.64 -6.48
C GLY A 76 24.58 6.61 -7.75
N TRP A 77 23.35 6.12 -7.68
CA TRP A 77 22.47 5.99 -8.84
C TRP A 77 21.56 7.19 -9.01
N THR A 78 21.64 7.80 -10.18
CA THR A 78 20.80 8.91 -10.60
C THR A 78 19.88 8.45 -11.73
N ALA A 79 18.80 7.75 -11.42
CA ALA A 79 17.85 7.26 -12.43
C ALA A 79 18.42 6.19 -13.40
N ARG A 80 19.00 5.12 -12.87
CA ARG A 80 19.38 3.95 -13.68
C ARG A 80 18.14 3.25 -14.20
N GLU A 81 18.17 2.87 -15.47
CA GLU A 81 17.07 2.16 -16.12
C GLU A 81 17.35 0.66 -16.23
N PHE A 82 16.31 -0.13 -15.97
CA PHE A 82 16.33 -1.58 -16.11
C PHE A 82 15.04 -2.04 -16.78
N VAL A 83 15.06 -3.23 -17.38
CA VAL A 83 13.89 -3.82 -18.04
C VAL A 83 13.71 -5.25 -17.55
N SER A 84 12.49 -5.59 -17.14
CA SER A 84 12.17 -6.94 -16.65
C SER A 84 12.41 -8.01 -17.72
N PRO A 85 12.53 -9.29 -17.32
CA PRO A 85 12.29 -10.39 -18.24
C PRO A 85 10.95 -10.26 -18.96
N VAL A 86 10.77 -10.95 -20.10
CA VAL A 86 9.48 -10.98 -20.81
C VAL A 86 8.47 -11.78 -20.00
N LEU A 87 7.32 -11.20 -19.73
CA LEU A 87 6.19 -11.92 -19.17
C LEU A 87 5.52 -12.75 -20.25
N ASN A 88 5.85 -14.02 -20.33
CA ASN A 88 5.42 -14.93 -21.40
C ASN A 88 3.89 -15.02 -21.55
N SER A 89 3.15 -14.87 -20.44
CA SER A 89 1.68 -14.84 -20.43
C SER A 89 1.09 -13.44 -20.66
N GLY A 90 1.94 -12.43 -20.90
CA GLY A 90 1.54 -11.03 -20.91
C GLY A 90 1.11 -10.49 -19.54
N LEU A 91 0.81 -9.20 -19.49
CA LEU A 91 0.39 -8.54 -18.23
C LEU A 91 -0.90 -9.12 -17.66
N LEU A 92 -1.89 -9.44 -18.51
CA LEU A 92 -3.16 -10.02 -18.08
C LEU A 92 -2.97 -11.43 -17.49
N GLY A 93 -2.18 -12.27 -18.14
CA GLY A 93 -1.86 -13.61 -17.64
C GLY A 93 -1.07 -13.56 -16.34
N PHE A 94 -0.18 -12.58 -16.20
CA PHE A 94 0.53 -12.33 -14.96
C PHE A 94 -0.42 -11.90 -13.82
N GLN A 95 -1.37 -11.01 -14.09
CA GLN A 95 -2.41 -10.64 -13.12
C GLN A 95 -3.22 -11.86 -12.65
N GLN A 96 -3.65 -12.71 -13.57
CA GLN A 96 -4.38 -13.94 -13.23
C GLN A 96 -3.52 -14.92 -12.41
N PHE A 97 -2.23 -14.98 -12.70
CA PHE A 97 -1.26 -15.75 -11.91
C PHE A 97 -1.21 -15.24 -10.46
N VAL A 98 -1.07 -13.94 -10.24
CA VAL A 98 -1.03 -13.33 -8.90
C VAL A 98 -2.33 -13.59 -8.14
N ILE A 99 -3.49 -13.41 -8.78
CA ILE A 99 -4.81 -13.68 -8.18
C ILE A 99 -4.91 -15.13 -7.70
N ARG A 100 -4.48 -16.09 -8.51
CA ARG A 100 -4.47 -17.51 -8.15
C ARG A 100 -3.55 -17.77 -6.95
N ARG A 101 -2.36 -17.16 -6.91
CA ARG A 101 -1.45 -17.29 -5.77
C ARG A 101 -2.03 -16.73 -4.48
N TYR A 102 -2.77 -15.62 -4.54
CA TYR A 102 -3.49 -15.12 -3.36
C TYR A 102 -4.53 -16.13 -2.85
N ALA A 103 -5.31 -16.75 -3.75
CA ALA A 103 -6.26 -17.78 -3.36
C ALA A 103 -5.57 -18.97 -2.68
N GLU A 104 -4.44 -19.44 -3.22
CA GLU A 104 -3.63 -20.52 -2.62
C GLU A 104 -3.10 -20.16 -1.21
N LEU A 105 -2.73 -18.89 -0.98
CA LEU A 105 -2.36 -18.42 0.35
C LEU A 105 -3.57 -18.35 1.29
N GLU A 106 -4.73 -17.88 0.81
CA GLU A 106 -5.96 -17.83 1.59
C GLU A 106 -6.49 -19.21 1.98
N ASP A 107 -6.39 -20.20 1.09
CA ASP A 107 -6.77 -21.59 1.36
C ASP A 107 -5.86 -22.22 2.43
N ALA A 108 -4.59 -21.86 2.47
CA ALA A 108 -3.65 -22.30 3.51
C ALA A 108 -4.00 -21.74 4.91
N PHE A 109 -4.87 -20.74 4.99
CA PHE A 109 -5.39 -20.12 6.22
C PHE A 109 -6.75 -20.64 6.66
N ALA A 110 -7.39 -21.54 5.90
CA ALA A 110 -8.66 -22.12 6.33
C ALA A 110 -8.49 -22.69 7.74
N PRO A 111 -9.45 -22.47 8.67
CA PRO A 111 -9.30 -22.84 10.08
C PRO A 111 -9.03 -24.32 10.32
N THR A 112 -9.30 -25.17 9.33
CA THR A 112 -9.20 -26.63 9.38
C THR A 112 -7.85 -27.19 8.89
N VAL A 113 -6.98 -26.38 8.29
CA VAL A 113 -5.70 -26.82 7.73
C VAL A 113 -4.59 -25.89 8.22
N VAL A 114 -4.07 -26.18 9.42
CA VAL A 114 -2.93 -25.42 9.98
C VAL A 114 -1.63 -26.14 9.66
N ASP A 115 -1.28 -26.23 8.40
CA ASP A 115 0.09 -26.54 8.01
C ASP A 115 0.83 -25.21 7.75
N LEU A 116 1.32 -24.62 8.83
CA LEU A 116 2.04 -23.34 8.80
C LEU A 116 3.36 -23.43 8.02
N GLU A 117 3.97 -24.61 8.00
CA GLU A 117 5.21 -24.85 7.25
C GLU A 117 4.94 -24.79 5.75
N HIS A 118 3.92 -25.50 5.26
CA HIS A 118 3.52 -25.45 3.85
C HIS A 118 3.08 -24.05 3.42
N ALA A 119 2.39 -23.30 4.28
CA ALA A 119 2.00 -21.93 3.98
C ALA A 119 3.23 -21.02 3.83
N ARG A 120 4.24 -21.20 4.69
CA ARG A 120 5.50 -20.49 4.62
C ARG A 120 6.25 -20.84 3.34
N ASP A 121 6.40 -22.13 3.03
CA ASP A 121 7.08 -22.59 1.82
C ASP A 121 6.41 -22.03 0.55
N ARG A 122 5.08 -22.00 0.51
CA ARG A 122 4.32 -21.39 -0.60
C ARG A 122 4.59 -19.89 -0.71
N LEU A 123 4.57 -19.15 0.40
CA LEU A 123 4.87 -17.73 0.42
C LEU A 123 6.29 -17.46 -0.07
N GLU A 124 7.26 -18.23 0.43
CA GLU A 124 8.67 -18.08 0.07
C GLU A 124 8.93 -18.45 -1.40
N GLY A 125 8.34 -19.54 -1.87
CA GLY A 125 8.39 -19.94 -3.26
C GLY A 125 7.78 -18.91 -4.19
N PHE A 126 6.62 -18.37 -3.83
CA PHE A 126 5.96 -17.31 -4.60
C PHE A 126 6.82 -16.04 -4.67
N GLY A 127 7.43 -15.64 -3.55
CA GLY A 127 8.30 -14.46 -3.53
C GLY A 127 9.52 -14.60 -4.44
N LEU A 128 10.15 -15.77 -4.48
CA LEU A 128 11.28 -16.05 -5.37
C LEU A 128 10.82 -16.09 -6.84
N GLU A 129 9.67 -16.70 -7.13
CA GLU A 129 9.09 -16.73 -8.48
C GLU A 129 8.80 -15.32 -8.99
N LEU A 130 8.19 -14.47 -8.16
CA LEU A 130 7.97 -13.06 -8.46
C LEU A 130 9.29 -12.33 -8.75
N GLY A 131 10.31 -12.53 -7.91
CA GLY A 131 11.62 -11.93 -8.14
C GLY A 131 12.15 -12.25 -9.53
N LYS A 132 12.20 -13.53 -9.90
CA LYS A 132 12.68 -14.00 -11.21
C LYS A 132 11.85 -13.52 -12.40
N MET A 133 10.55 -13.32 -12.22
CA MET A 133 9.66 -12.80 -13.26
C MET A 133 9.80 -11.29 -13.46
N LEU A 134 10.03 -10.56 -12.37
CA LEU A 134 9.98 -9.11 -12.36
C LEU A 134 11.34 -8.45 -12.52
N PHE A 135 12.38 -8.93 -11.83
CA PHE A 135 13.68 -8.26 -11.84
C PHE A 135 14.66 -8.88 -12.84
N PRO A 136 15.35 -8.05 -13.65
CA PRO A 136 16.45 -8.52 -14.48
C PRO A 136 17.67 -8.86 -13.61
N GLU A 137 18.49 -9.80 -14.05
CA GLU A 137 19.68 -10.24 -13.28
C GLU A 137 20.60 -9.09 -12.92
N GLU A 138 20.82 -8.15 -13.83
CA GLU A 138 21.64 -6.95 -13.61
C GLU A 138 21.19 -6.12 -12.42
N LEU A 139 19.88 -5.92 -12.27
CA LEU A 139 19.34 -5.23 -11.10
C LEU A 139 19.52 -6.05 -9.82
N VAL A 140 19.30 -7.36 -9.91
CA VAL A 140 19.45 -8.25 -8.77
C VAL A 140 20.91 -8.32 -8.30
N GLU A 141 21.88 -8.40 -9.20
CA GLU A 141 23.31 -8.38 -8.87
C GLU A 141 23.69 -7.17 -8.03
N GLU A 142 23.31 -6.00 -8.48
CA GLU A 142 23.59 -4.74 -7.81
C GLU A 142 22.90 -4.65 -6.44
N LEU A 143 21.59 -5.01 -6.37
CA LEU A 143 20.85 -5.00 -5.13
C LEU A 143 21.36 -6.07 -4.14
N TRP A 144 21.78 -7.22 -4.65
CA TRP A 144 22.30 -8.30 -3.80
C TRP A 144 23.60 -7.92 -3.08
N GLU A 145 24.52 -7.27 -3.79
CA GLU A 145 25.77 -6.81 -3.19
C GLU A 145 25.55 -5.79 -2.07
N GLN A 146 24.50 -4.97 -2.22
CA GLN A 146 24.20 -3.87 -1.31
C GLN A 146 23.05 -4.14 -0.34
N ARG A 147 22.48 -5.37 -0.33
CA ARG A 147 21.24 -5.69 0.37
C ARG A 147 21.21 -5.37 1.87
N GLU A 148 22.38 -5.33 2.51
CA GLU A 148 22.46 -4.95 3.93
C GLU A 148 22.42 -3.42 4.14
N SER A 149 22.62 -2.65 3.08
CA SER A 149 22.63 -1.19 3.10
C SER A 149 21.39 -0.58 2.45
N ILE A 150 20.51 -1.42 1.84
CA ILE A 150 19.28 -0.96 1.20
C ILE A 150 18.21 -0.70 2.25
N GLY A 151 17.46 0.36 2.05
CA GLY A 151 16.23 0.70 2.75
C GLY A 151 16.21 2.12 3.28
N PRO A 152 15.03 2.71 3.44
CA PRO A 152 13.72 2.19 3.03
C PRO A 152 13.52 2.15 1.51
N ILE A 153 12.56 1.36 1.03
CA ILE A 153 12.20 1.31 -0.39
C ILE A 153 10.96 2.16 -0.66
N HIS A 154 11.09 3.13 -1.55
CA HIS A 154 10.00 3.93 -2.07
C HIS A 154 9.59 3.41 -3.44
N LEU A 155 8.49 2.69 -3.53
CA LEU A 155 8.02 2.08 -4.77
C LEU A 155 6.87 2.89 -5.38
N ARG A 156 7.07 3.42 -6.58
CA ARG A 156 6.03 4.05 -7.41
C ARG A 156 5.74 3.13 -8.58
N SER A 157 4.51 2.66 -8.68
CA SER A 157 4.11 1.76 -9.76
C SER A 157 2.83 2.24 -10.45
N PHE A 158 2.78 2.10 -11.77
CA PHE A 158 1.57 2.31 -12.55
C PHE A 158 0.65 1.08 -12.51
N GLU A 159 1.21 -0.09 -12.20
CA GLU A 159 0.44 -1.32 -12.15
C GLU A 159 -0.03 -1.61 -10.71
N PRO A 160 -1.30 -1.96 -10.51
CA PRO A 160 -1.87 -2.04 -9.18
C PRO A 160 -1.84 -3.43 -8.55
N TYR A 161 -1.50 -4.49 -9.30
CA TYR A 161 -1.74 -5.88 -8.88
C TYR A 161 -0.50 -6.65 -8.46
N VAL A 162 0.71 -6.15 -8.69
CA VAL A 162 1.95 -6.83 -8.27
C VAL A 162 2.12 -6.72 -6.76
N PRO A 163 2.29 -7.86 -6.04
CA PRO A 163 2.58 -7.84 -4.61
C PRO A 163 4.08 -7.60 -4.37
N TRP A 164 4.52 -6.37 -4.58
CA TRP A 164 5.93 -5.99 -4.48
C TRP A 164 6.55 -6.33 -3.13
N GLU A 165 5.77 -6.30 -2.07
CA GLU A 165 6.21 -6.69 -0.72
C GLU A 165 6.73 -8.12 -0.68
N LEU A 166 6.18 -9.01 -1.52
CA LEU A 166 6.52 -10.43 -1.55
C LEU A 166 7.75 -10.76 -2.40
N VAL A 167 8.22 -9.83 -3.23
CA VAL A 167 9.39 -10.09 -4.08
C VAL A 167 10.60 -10.43 -3.24
N ARG A 168 11.31 -11.50 -3.60
CA ARG A 168 12.59 -11.89 -2.97
C ARG A 168 13.73 -11.74 -3.97
N LEU A 169 14.84 -11.19 -3.48
CA LEU A 169 16.10 -11.21 -4.19
C LEU A 169 16.70 -12.63 -4.15
N TRP A 170 17.67 -12.89 -4.98
CA TRP A 170 18.42 -14.14 -4.98
C TRP A 170 19.89 -13.86 -5.26
N ASN A 171 20.78 -14.77 -4.82
CA ASN A 171 22.19 -14.69 -5.14
C ASN A 171 22.41 -15.01 -6.62
N PRO A 172 22.77 -14.06 -7.47
CA PRO A 172 22.95 -14.27 -8.90
C PRO A 172 24.16 -15.16 -9.23
N SER A 173 25.19 -15.15 -8.36
CA SER A 173 26.39 -15.96 -8.53
C SER A 173 26.19 -17.43 -8.10
N SER A 174 25.11 -17.75 -7.39
CA SER A 174 24.79 -19.11 -7.00
C SER A 174 24.14 -19.89 -8.14
N ARG A 175 24.60 -21.11 -8.44
CA ARG A 175 23.94 -21.98 -9.43
C ARG A 175 22.48 -22.28 -9.09
N SER A 176 22.17 -22.41 -7.80
CA SER A 176 20.82 -22.67 -7.31
C SER A 176 19.96 -21.43 -7.21
N LYS A 177 20.53 -20.24 -7.50
CA LYS A 177 19.85 -18.95 -7.30
C LYS A 177 19.28 -18.87 -5.86
N THR A 178 20.14 -19.11 -4.87
CA THR A 178 19.77 -19.12 -3.44
C THR A 178 19.03 -17.81 -3.10
N PRO A 179 17.79 -17.90 -2.58
CA PRO A 179 17.01 -16.69 -2.27
C PRO A 179 17.58 -15.96 -1.05
N ASP A 180 17.31 -14.66 -0.98
CA ASP A 180 17.47 -13.88 0.25
C ASP A 180 16.48 -14.41 1.31
N ASP A 181 16.83 -14.32 2.58
CA ASP A 181 15.93 -14.64 3.69
C ASP A 181 14.81 -13.60 3.84
N ARG A 182 14.98 -12.42 3.24
CA ARG A 182 14.07 -11.29 3.30
C ARG A 182 13.25 -11.14 2.02
N PHE A 183 12.01 -10.68 2.22
CA PHE A 183 11.16 -10.13 1.19
C PHE A 183 11.40 -8.63 1.04
N LEU A 184 11.05 -8.03 -0.10
CA LEU A 184 11.18 -6.56 -0.27
C LEU A 184 10.39 -5.77 0.79
N GLY A 185 9.27 -6.31 1.27
CA GLY A 185 8.51 -5.71 2.37
C GLY A 185 9.30 -5.54 3.66
N GLN A 186 10.34 -6.35 3.89
CA GLN A 186 11.21 -6.26 5.07
C GLN A 186 12.36 -5.23 4.91
N TYR A 187 12.47 -4.61 3.73
CA TYR A 187 13.33 -3.46 3.49
C TYR A 187 12.56 -2.13 3.63
N ASP A 188 11.64 -2.07 4.59
CA ASP A 188 10.85 -0.88 4.92
C ASP A 188 10.10 -0.31 3.69
N LEU A 189 9.58 -1.20 2.83
CA LEU A 189 8.92 -0.85 1.58
C LEU A 189 7.59 -0.15 1.83
N VAL A 190 7.43 1.00 1.18
CA VAL A 190 6.19 1.78 1.10
C VAL A 190 5.88 2.07 -0.36
N ARG A 191 4.62 1.87 -0.75
CA ARG A 191 4.11 2.19 -2.09
C ARG A 191 3.67 3.63 -2.20
N HIS A 192 3.70 4.15 -3.41
CA HIS A 192 3.20 5.48 -3.73
C HIS A 192 2.47 5.47 -5.07
N PHE A 193 1.38 6.21 -5.16
CA PHE A 193 0.68 6.39 -6.44
C PHE A 193 1.43 7.39 -7.32
N SER A 194 1.58 7.07 -8.60
CA SER A 194 2.28 7.93 -9.55
C SER A 194 1.57 9.27 -9.73
N GLY A 195 2.35 10.35 -9.80
CA GLY A 195 1.85 11.70 -10.07
C GLY A 195 1.33 12.49 -8.88
N ASP A 196 1.16 11.87 -7.72
CA ASP A 196 0.66 12.53 -6.51
C ASP A 196 1.81 12.83 -5.52
N SER A 197 1.52 13.63 -4.48
CA SER A 197 2.45 13.91 -3.38
C SER A 197 1.90 13.41 -2.06
N ALA A 198 2.69 12.64 -1.31
CA ALA A 198 2.39 12.26 0.06
C ALA A 198 2.93 13.31 1.06
N PRO A 199 2.28 13.53 2.21
CA PRO A 199 2.83 14.37 3.27
C PRO A 199 4.00 13.69 3.95
N GLN A 200 5.02 14.46 4.32
CA GLN A 200 6.12 13.99 5.16
C GLN A 200 5.85 14.20 6.65
N ALA A 201 4.92 15.08 7.00
CA ALA A 201 4.45 15.30 8.37
C ALA A 201 3.03 14.73 8.51
N LEU A 202 2.86 13.80 9.44
CA LEU A 202 1.59 13.13 9.73
C LEU A 202 1.05 13.64 11.06
N GLY A 203 -0.23 14.06 11.09
CA GLY A 203 -0.87 14.50 12.33
C GLY A 203 -1.10 13.34 13.31
N ARG A 204 -1.14 13.67 14.63
CA ARG A 204 -1.34 12.66 15.69
C ARG A 204 -2.36 13.06 16.75
N ALA A 205 -3.03 14.19 16.63
CA ALA A 205 -3.88 14.70 17.72
C ALA A 205 -5.27 14.07 17.73
N ASP A 206 -5.84 13.84 16.55
CA ASP A 206 -7.24 13.46 16.37
C ASP A 206 -7.38 12.05 15.82
N TRP A 207 -7.71 11.08 16.70
CA TRP A 207 -7.87 9.67 16.34
C TRP A 207 -9.33 9.27 16.32
N THR A 208 -9.73 8.50 15.33
CA THR A 208 -11.05 7.89 15.24
C THR A 208 -10.93 6.41 14.93
N VAL A 209 -11.64 5.60 15.70
CA VAL A 209 -11.60 4.13 15.65
C VAL A 209 -13.00 3.60 15.40
N VAL A 210 -13.13 2.71 14.44
CA VAL A 210 -14.37 1.96 14.14
C VAL A 210 -14.05 0.48 14.25
N ILE A 211 -14.74 -0.22 15.11
CA ILE A 211 -14.65 -1.68 15.24
C ILE A 211 -15.96 -2.29 14.76
N GLY A 212 -15.88 -3.23 13.83
CA GLY A 212 -17.05 -3.92 13.28
C GLY A 212 -17.84 -4.65 14.35
N ASP A 213 -19.17 -4.57 14.27
CA ASP A 213 -20.10 -5.23 15.21
C ASP A 213 -20.92 -6.29 14.48
N TYR A 214 -20.60 -7.56 14.73
CA TYR A 214 -21.26 -8.71 14.09
C TYR A 214 -22.18 -9.47 15.05
N GLN A 215 -22.39 -8.98 16.27
CA GLN A 215 -23.32 -9.55 17.25
C GLN A 215 -23.13 -11.07 17.46
N ASN A 216 -21.87 -11.54 17.40
CA ASN A 216 -21.48 -12.96 17.49
C ASN A 216 -22.16 -13.87 16.45
N GLN A 217 -22.52 -13.33 15.29
CA GLN A 217 -23.16 -14.14 14.23
C GLN A 217 -22.21 -15.18 13.64
N PRO A 218 -22.70 -16.43 13.41
CA PRO A 218 -21.92 -17.45 12.71
C PRO A 218 -21.41 -16.98 11.35
N GLY A 219 -20.19 -17.33 11.01
CA GLY A 219 -19.53 -16.92 9.76
C GLY A 219 -18.79 -15.59 9.81
N TYR A 220 -18.85 -14.87 10.94
CA TYR A 220 -18.05 -13.69 11.19
C TYR A 220 -17.15 -13.92 12.39
N GLU A 221 -15.84 -14.04 12.15
CA GLU A 221 -14.85 -14.10 13.23
C GLU A 221 -14.80 -12.75 13.97
N PRO A 222 -14.48 -12.76 15.29
CA PRO A 222 -14.26 -11.53 16.03
C PRO A 222 -13.15 -10.69 15.39
N VAL A 223 -13.38 -9.39 15.30
CA VAL A 223 -12.40 -8.39 14.85
C VAL A 223 -12.08 -7.41 15.96
N GLY A 224 -11.00 -6.65 15.83
CA GLY A 224 -10.67 -5.57 16.77
C GLY A 224 -10.08 -6.08 18.06
N GLU A 225 -9.28 -7.15 18.03
CA GLU A 225 -8.47 -7.58 19.19
C GLU A 225 -7.55 -6.46 19.70
N GLU A 226 -7.24 -5.49 18.84
CA GLU A 226 -6.47 -4.28 19.16
C GLU A 226 -7.26 -3.21 19.91
N LYS A 227 -8.57 -3.36 20.12
CA LYS A 227 -9.41 -2.39 20.80
C LYS A 227 -8.85 -1.93 22.15
N PRO A 228 -8.34 -2.80 23.05
CA PRO A 228 -7.74 -2.37 24.32
C PRO A 228 -6.56 -1.41 24.14
N PHE A 229 -5.80 -1.51 23.05
CA PHE A 229 -4.74 -0.55 22.77
C PHE A 229 -5.31 0.87 22.60
N PHE A 230 -6.42 1.02 21.89
CA PHE A 230 -7.06 2.32 21.65
C PHE A 230 -7.83 2.87 22.86
N THR A 231 -8.33 2.00 23.76
CA THR A 231 -9.11 2.43 24.92
C THR A 231 -8.28 2.63 26.17
N ASP A 232 -7.18 1.90 26.33
CA ASP A 232 -6.46 1.80 27.59
C ASP A 232 -5.02 2.33 27.47
N ALA A 233 -4.23 1.87 26.49
CA ALA A 233 -2.82 2.23 26.37
C ALA A 233 -2.61 3.57 25.66
N LEU A 234 -3.09 3.71 24.44
CA LEU A 234 -2.88 4.87 23.59
C LEU A 234 -3.41 6.20 24.18
N PRO A 235 -4.55 6.26 24.89
CA PRO A 235 -5.04 7.50 25.48
C PRO A 235 -4.06 8.19 26.44
N MET A 236 -3.14 7.44 27.02
CA MET A 236 -2.14 7.99 27.93
C MET A 236 -1.04 8.79 27.22
N GLU A 237 -0.89 8.60 25.92
CA GLU A 237 0.14 9.20 25.08
C GLU A 237 -0.39 10.32 24.17
N LEU A 238 -1.71 10.45 24.07
CA LEU A 238 -2.37 11.41 23.21
C LEU A 238 -2.91 12.62 23.97
N PRO A 239 -3.00 13.80 23.32
CA PRO A 239 -3.61 14.98 23.94
C PRO A 239 -5.10 14.80 24.25
N LYS A 240 -5.78 13.91 23.53
CA LYS A 240 -7.16 13.46 23.81
C LYS A 240 -7.34 11.98 23.43
N PRO A 241 -8.21 11.24 24.14
CA PRO A 241 -8.46 9.84 23.82
C PRO A 241 -9.06 9.67 22.42
N PRO A 242 -8.81 8.53 21.74
CA PRO A 242 -9.44 8.21 20.48
C PRO A 242 -10.97 8.21 20.56
N GLU A 243 -11.65 8.74 19.55
CA GLU A 243 -13.09 8.67 19.41
C GLU A 243 -13.50 7.29 18.86
N LEU A 244 -14.25 6.51 19.65
CA LEU A 244 -14.84 5.26 19.16
C LEU A 244 -16.17 5.55 18.46
N VAL A 245 -16.21 5.41 17.16
CA VAL A 245 -17.42 5.61 16.35
C VAL A 245 -18.13 4.28 16.15
N PRO A 246 -19.43 4.19 16.48
CA PRO A 246 -20.20 2.98 16.23
C PRO A 246 -20.19 2.55 14.76
N ALA A 247 -20.08 1.24 14.52
CA ALA A 247 -19.97 0.63 13.19
C ALA A 247 -21.32 0.66 12.42
N HIS A 248 -21.89 1.84 12.27
CA HIS A 248 -23.09 2.10 11.46
C HIS A 248 -22.73 2.79 10.16
N LYS A 249 -23.24 2.31 9.03
CA LYS A 249 -22.94 2.82 7.69
C LYS A 249 -23.06 4.36 7.61
N THR A 250 -24.11 4.93 8.17
CA THR A 250 -24.32 6.40 8.16
C THR A 250 -23.28 7.14 8.98
N LYS A 251 -22.87 6.62 10.14
CA LYS A 251 -21.86 7.24 11.00
C LYS A 251 -20.46 7.16 10.37
N VAL A 252 -20.09 5.98 9.83
CA VAL A 252 -18.81 5.80 9.15
C VAL A 252 -18.73 6.69 7.90
N LYS A 253 -19.82 6.80 7.11
CA LYS A 253 -19.87 7.75 5.97
C LYS A 253 -19.74 9.19 6.43
N ALA A 254 -20.38 9.59 7.52
CA ALA A 254 -20.29 10.94 8.06
C ALA A 254 -18.86 11.26 8.55
N LEU A 255 -18.21 10.31 9.24
CA LEU A 255 -16.81 10.40 9.65
C LEU A 255 -15.88 10.66 8.45
N LEU A 256 -15.95 9.78 7.45
CA LEU A 256 -15.10 9.88 6.26
C LEU A 256 -15.38 11.17 5.46
N LYS A 257 -16.63 11.63 5.43
CA LYS A 257 -17.01 12.90 4.80
C LYS A 257 -16.50 14.12 5.58
N ALA A 258 -16.46 14.04 6.90
CA ALA A 258 -16.04 15.17 7.75
C ALA A 258 -14.53 15.43 7.63
N GLY A 259 -13.71 14.39 7.43
CA GLY A 259 -12.26 14.51 7.20
C GLY A 259 -11.48 15.21 8.31
N ARG A 260 -11.93 15.11 9.59
CA ARG A 260 -11.37 15.88 10.71
C ARG A 260 -10.32 15.13 11.52
N SER A 261 -10.17 13.84 11.28
CA SER A 261 -9.22 12.98 12.00
C SER A 261 -7.84 13.04 11.37
N ASP A 262 -6.80 12.92 12.19
CA ASP A 262 -5.42 12.69 11.76
C ASP A 262 -5.16 11.20 11.53
N VAL A 263 -5.86 10.35 12.30
CA VAL A 263 -5.81 8.89 12.14
C VAL A 263 -7.23 8.33 12.12
N ILE A 264 -7.52 7.49 11.14
CA ILE A 264 -8.78 6.73 11.02
C ILE A 264 -8.42 5.25 10.99
N HIS A 265 -8.83 4.50 12.01
CA HIS A 265 -8.64 3.06 12.09
C HIS A 265 -9.98 2.34 11.95
N LEU A 266 -10.08 1.44 10.97
CA LEU A 266 -11.26 0.61 10.74
C LEU A 266 -10.87 -0.86 10.85
N ALA A 267 -11.30 -1.52 11.94
CA ALA A 267 -11.18 -2.97 12.10
C ALA A 267 -12.51 -3.62 11.76
N CYS A 268 -12.58 -4.33 10.63
CA CYS A 268 -13.79 -4.97 10.15
C CYS A 268 -13.47 -6.12 9.18
N HIS A 269 -14.48 -6.84 8.68
CA HIS A 269 -14.26 -7.76 7.57
C HIS A 269 -14.18 -7.00 6.25
N GLY A 270 -13.39 -7.52 5.32
CA GLY A 270 -13.26 -7.00 3.97
C GLY A 270 -13.65 -8.06 2.93
N GLU A 271 -14.20 -7.61 1.82
CA GLU A 271 -14.56 -8.42 0.68
C GLU A 271 -14.13 -7.70 -0.60
N ALA A 272 -13.25 -8.31 -1.37
CA ALA A 272 -12.86 -7.80 -2.68
C ALA A 272 -13.47 -8.69 -3.77
N ASP A 273 -14.16 -8.08 -4.72
CA ASP A 273 -14.53 -8.75 -5.96
C ASP A 273 -13.31 -8.71 -6.90
N LEU A 274 -12.77 -9.88 -7.21
CA LEU A 274 -11.61 -10.00 -8.12
C LEU A 274 -11.95 -9.63 -9.56
N ALA A 275 -13.21 -9.74 -9.94
CA ALA A 275 -13.71 -9.36 -11.27
C ALA A 275 -13.97 -7.84 -11.34
N ASP A 276 -14.34 -7.22 -10.21
CA ASP A 276 -14.58 -5.78 -10.09
C ASP A 276 -14.07 -5.26 -8.74
N ILE A 277 -12.78 -5.00 -8.66
CA ILE A 277 -12.15 -4.43 -7.46
C ILE A 277 -12.75 -3.06 -7.08
N GLY A 278 -13.34 -2.36 -8.05
CA GLY A 278 -14.10 -1.13 -7.80
C GLY A 278 -15.31 -1.33 -6.90
N SER A 279 -15.79 -2.55 -6.76
CA SER A 279 -16.91 -2.94 -5.89
C SER A 279 -16.48 -3.53 -4.54
N SER A 280 -15.20 -3.39 -4.16
CA SER A 280 -14.71 -3.87 -2.86
C SER A 280 -15.49 -3.27 -1.69
N ASN A 281 -15.85 -4.12 -0.73
CA ASN A 281 -16.68 -3.77 0.41
C ASN A 281 -15.93 -3.90 1.73
N LEU A 282 -16.19 -2.97 2.65
CA LEU A 282 -15.99 -3.17 4.07
C LEU A 282 -17.32 -3.69 4.65
N ILE A 283 -17.28 -4.84 5.31
CA ILE A 283 -18.42 -5.37 6.05
C ILE A 283 -18.25 -4.88 7.49
N ILE A 284 -18.92 -3.77 7.82
CA ILE A 284 -18.74 -3.08 9.10
C ILE A 284 -19.62 -3.62 10.21
N GLY A 285 -20.54 -4.55 9.92
CA GLY A 285 -21.41 -5.16 10.89
C GLY A 285 -22.54 -5.97 10.26
N VAL A 286 -23.52 -6.34 11.05
CA VAL A 286 -24.73 -7.03 10.62
C VAL A 286 -25.97 -6.31 11.12
N ARG A 287 -27.10 -6.49 10.41
CA ARG A 287 -28.42 -6.00 10.82
C ARG A 287 -29.40 -7.17 10.89
N PRO A 288 -30.30 -7.20 11.88
CA PRO A 288 -31.34 -8.20 11.96
C PRO A 288 -32.27 -8.17 10.73
N ARG A 289 -32.69 -9.36 10.29
CA ARG A 289 -33.77 -9.55 9.32
C ARG A 289 -34.65 -10.72 9.75
N VAL A 290 -35.78 -10.92 9.09
CA VAL A 290 -36.64 -12.11 9.32
C VAL A 290 -35.83 -13.35 8.96
N GLY A 291 -35.61 -14.23 9.93
CA GLY A 291 -34.87 -15.48 9.74
C GLY A 291 -33.36 -15.37 9.71
N GLY A 292 -32.75 -14.26 10.16
CA GLY A 292 -31.29 -14.13 10.23
C GLY A 292 -30.77 -12.71 10.27
N PHE A 293 -29.60 -12.50 9.65
CA PHE A 293 -28.91 -11.22 9.62
C PHE A 293 -28.38 -10.95 8.21
N ASP A 294 -28.38 -9.67 7.82
CA ASP A 294 -27.75 -9.18 6.59
C ASP A 294 -26.45 -8.46 6.90
N PRO A 295 -25.38 -8.63 6.11
CA PRO A 295 -24.15 -7.84 6.26
C PRO A 295 -24.41 -6.36 5.96
N VAL A 296 -23.86 -5.49 6.79
CA VAL A 296 -23.83 -4.04 6.54
C VAL A 296 -22.59 -3.72 5.73
N LYS A 297 -22.74 -3.61 4.42
CA LYS A 297 -21.64 -3.34 3.49
C LYS A 297 -21.48 -1.84 3.24
N LEU A 298 -20.23 -1.39 3.25
CA LEU A 298 -19.80 -0.06 2.81
C LEU A 298 -18.89 -0.27 1.58
N ALA A 299 -19.40 0.04 0.40
CA ALA A 299 -18.64 -0.05 -0.84
C ALA A 299 -17.81 1.21 -1.10
N THR A 300 -16.73 1.09 -1.88
CA THR A 300 -15.94 2.23 -2.37
C THR A 300 -16.84 3.27 -3.07
N ASN A 301 -17.80 2.81 -3.88
CA ASN A 301 -18.74 3.68 -4.59
C ASN A 301 -19.70 4.44 -3.67
N ASP A 302 -19.97 3.93 -2.47
CA ASP A 302 -20.82 4.61 -1.47
C ASP A 302 -20.20 5.90 -0.95
N VAL A 303 -18.87 6.03 -1.04
CA VAL A 303 -18.10 7.11 -0.40
C VAL A 303 -17.29 7.95 -1.38
N ARG A 304 -16.90 7.42 -2.53
CA ARG A 304 -15.98 8.05 -3.51
C ARG A 304 -16.27 9.53 -3.78
N SER A 305 -17.52 9.91 -4.00
CA SER A 305 -17.91 11.29 -4.32
C SER A 305 -17.98 12.23 -3.12
N SER A 306 -18.02 11.68 -1.90
CA SER A 306 -18.27 12.44 -0.67
C SER A 306 -17.09 12.56 0.28
N LEU A 307 -16.03 11.78 0.05
CA LEU A 307 -14.81 11.85 0.88
C LEU A 307 -14.14 13.23 0.82
N ARG A 308 -13.64 13.70 1.94
CA ARG A 308 -12.91 14.99 2.07
C ARG A 308 -11.81 14.85 3.11
N LEU A 309 -10.68 14.27 2.69
CA LEU A 309 -9.56 13.96 3.60
C LEU A 309 -8.37 14.93 3.40
N ILE A 310 -8.41 15.77 2.37
CA ILE A 310 -7.28 16.60 1.93
C ILE A 310 -6.81 17.62 2.97
N GLU A 311 -7.69 18.07 3.87
CA GLU A 311 -7.34 19.08 4.88
C GLU A 311 -6.41 18.53 5.95
N ARG A 312 -6.69 17.31 6.44
CA ARG A 312 -5.92 16.65 7.49
C ARG A 312 -4.93 15.64 6.95
N ARG A 313 -5.15 15.14 5.75
CA ARG A 313 -4.33 14.09 5.11
C ARG A 313 -4.07 12.91 6.05
N PRO A 314 -5.13 12.27 6.56
CA PRO A 314 -5.01 11.28 7.64
C PRO A 314 -4.25 10.02 7.23
N ILE A 315 -3.76 9.32 8.25
CA ILE A 315 -3.48 7.89 8.16
C ILE A 315 -4.83 7.17 8.15
N VAL A 316 -5.16 6.43 7.09
CA VAL A 316 -6.33 5.56 7.05
C VAL A 316 -5.87 4.10 7.09
N PHE A 317 -6.10 3.45 8.21
CA PHE A 317 -5.74 2.05 8.42
C PHE A 317 -6.99 1.18 8.28
N LEU A 318 -7.01 0.36 7.24
CA LEU A 318 -8.06 -0.62 6.97
C LEU A 318 -7.59 -1.99 7.47
N ASN A 319 -7.85 -2.29 8.74
CA ASN A 319 -7.57 -3.60 9.32
C ASN A 319 -8.70 -4.57 8.94
N ALA A 320 -8.75 -4.88 7.64
CA ALA A 320 -9.78 -5.66 7.01
C ALA A 320 -9.23 -6.44 5.82
N CYS A 321 -9.69 -7.67 5.64
CA CYS A 321 -9.18 -8.57 4.60
C CYS A 321 -9.30 -7.96 3.19
N GLN A 322 -8.27 -8.15 2.37
CA GLN A 322 -8.25 -7.80 0.93
C GLN A 322 -8.44 -6.30 0.61
N THR A 323 -8.37 -5.41 1.60
CA THR A 323 -8.59 -3.97 1.40
C THR A 323 -7.41 -3.23 0.78
N GLY A 324 -6.22 -3.83 0.79
CA GLY A 324 -5.01 -3.31 0.15
C GLY A 324 -4.95 -3.56 -1.35
N ARG A 325 -5.89 -4.36 -1.91
CA ARG A 325 -5.93 -4.67 -3.34
C ARG A 325 -6.37 -3.48 -4.17
N ILE A 326 -5.69 -3.30 -5.28
CA ILE A 326 -6.04 -2.35 -6.33
C ILE A 326 -6.21 -3.13 -7.63
N GLY A 327 -7.11 -2.70 -8.47
CA GLY A 327 -7.30 -3.24 -9.82
C GLY A 327 -7.67 -2.13 -10.80
N ILE A 328 -7.86 -2.49 -12.05
CA ILE A 328 -8.24 -1.56 -13.10
C ILE A 328 -9.72 -1.80 -13.44
N THR A 329 -10.55 -0.80 -13.20
CA THR A 329 -11.95 -0.80 -13.62
C THR A 329 -12.15 0.30 -14.66
N ILE A 330 -12.60 -0.07 -15.87
CA ILE A 330 -12.83 0.86 -17.00
C ILE A 330 -11.58 1.75 -17.27
N GLY A 331 -10.38 1.13 -17.23
CA GLY A 331 -9.13 1.84 -17.51
C GLY A 331 -8.63 2.79 -16.41
N GLN A 332 -9.20 2.72 -15.21
CA GLN A 332 -8.77 3.49 -14.04
C GLN A 332 -8.44 2.56 -12.86
N GLU A 333 -7.43 2.95 -12.10
CA GLU A 333 -7.14 2.28 -10.83
C GLU A 333 -8.32 2.41 -9.88
N SER A 334 -8.66 1.31 -9.21
CA SER A 334 -9.82 1.23 -8.32
C SER A 334 -9.49 0.35 -7.12
N GLY A 335 -10.29 0.48 -6.06
CA GLY A 335 -10.10 -0.17 -4.77
C GLY A 335 -9.99 0.85 -3.64
N TRP A 336 -10.05 0.38 -2.40
CA TRP A 336 -10.01 1.26 -1.23
C TRP A 336 -8.78 2.16 -1.17
N PRO A 337 -7.55 1.68 -1.43
CA PRO A 337 -6.37 2.54 -1.35
C PRO A 337 -6.44 3.71 -2.33
N ARG A 338 -6.86 3.46 -3.58
CA ARG A 338 -6.98 4.52 -4.58
C ARG A 338 -8.07 5.53 -4.24
N VAL A 339 -9.24 5.06 -3.81
CA VAL A 339 -10.37 5.94 -3.43
C VAL A 339 -10.03 6.84 -2.25
N LEU A 340 -9.34 6.32 -1.25
CA LEU A 340 -8.91 7.10 -0.08
C LEU A 340 -7.79 8.09 -0.43
N TRP A 341 -6.85 7.67 -1.28
CA TRP A 341 -5.77 8.51 -1.76
C TRP A 341 -6.30 9.71 -2.57
N ASP A 342 -7.19 9.45 -3.54
CA ASP A 342 -7.84 10.51 -4.35
C ASP A 342 -8.63 11.49 -3.49
N ALA A 343 -9.15 11.03 -2.35
CA ALA A 343 -9.84 11.88 -1.38
C ALA A 343 -8.89 12.71 -0.51
N GLY A 344 -7.58 12.45 -0.58
CA GLY A 344 -6.54 13.20 0.11
C GLY A 344 -5.96 12.52 1.35
N ALA A 345 -6.14 11.20 1.54
CA ALA A 345 -5.42 10.49 2.60
C ALA A 345 -3.90 10.65 2.44
N GLY A 346 -3.19 10.84 3.54
CA GLY A 346 -1.74 10.95 3.55
C GLY A 346 -1.02 9.60 3.58
N VAL A 347 -1.65 8.63 4.24
CA VAL A 347 -1.20 7.24 4.33
C VAL A 347 -2.42 6.34 4.23
N VAL A 348 -2.29 5.24 3.49
CA VAL A 348 -3.30 4.17 3.48
C VAL A 348 -2.62 2.84 3.80
N VAL A 349 -3.17 2.11 4.77
CA VAL A 349 -2.76 0.75 5.12
C VAL A 349 -3.90 -0.21 4.84
N GLY A 350 -3.61 -1.32 4.20
CA GLY A 350 -4.61 -2.37 3.93
C GLY A 350 -3.95 -3.73 3.74
N THR A 351 -4.71 -4.77 3.39
CA THR A 351 -4.19 -6.13 3.25
C THR A 351 -4.49 -6.74 1.89
N LEU A 352 -3.55 -7.53 1.36
CA LEU A 352 -3.66 -8.20 0.06
C LEU A 352 -4.50 -9.47 0.12
N TRP A 353 -4.51 -10.16 1.25
CA TRP A 353 -5.32 -11.37 1.50
C TRP A 353 -5.85 -11.38 2.93
N LYS A 354 -6.55 -12.44 3.30
CA LYS A 354 -7.12 -12.60 4.65
C LYS A 354 -6.02 -12.65 5.70
N VAL A 355 -6.23 -11.95 6.81
CA VAL A 355 -5.31 -11.86 7.96
C VAL A 355 -5.99 -12.43 9.19
N ARG A 356 -5.24 -13.14 10.04
CA ARG A 356 -5.73 -13.59 11.34
C ARG A 356 -5.80 -12.42 12.32
N SER A 357 -6.84 -12.38 13.15
CA SER A 357 -7.08 -11.29 14.09
C SER A 357 -5.90 -10.99 15.00
N HIS A 358 -5.19 -12.03 15.47
CA HIS A 358 -4.03 -11.83 16.32
C HIS A 358 -2.84 -11.20 15.59
N ALA A 359 -2.52 -11.64 14.37
CA ALA A 359 -1.49 -11.01 13.54
C ALA A 359 -1.87 -9.55 13.19
N ALA A 360 -3.16 -9.32 12.92
CA ALA A 360 -3.70 -7.99 12.65
C ALA A 360 -3.51 -7.04 13.84
N LYS A 361 -3.79 -7.50 15.06
CA LYS A 361 -3.52 -6.78 16.30
C LYS A 361 -2.03 -6.46 16.46
N LEU A 362 -1.15 -7.45 16.31
CA LEU A 362 0.30 -7.26 16.49
C LEU A 362 0.83 -6.23 15.49
N PHE A 363 0.40 -6.32 14.23
CA PHE A 363 0.80 -5.36 13.21
C PHE A 363 0.32 -3.94 13.55
N ALA A 364 -0.98 -3.77 13.86
CA ALA A 364 -1.55 -2.45 14.11
C ALA A 364 -0.90 -1.76 15.32
N ILE A 365 -0.72 -2.48 16.43
CA ILE A 365 -0.10 -1.94 17.65
C ILE A 365 1.34 -1.52 17.36
N ALA A 366 2.18 -2.42 16.82
CA ALA A 366 3.58 -2.13 16.56
C ALA A 366 3.75 -0.99 15.53
N PHE A 367 2.86 -0.89 14.53
CA PHE A 367 2.85 0.19 13.56
C PHE A 367 2.62 1.55 14.22
N TYR A 368 1.60 1.66 15.07
CA TYR A 368 1.28 2.91 15.74
C TYR A 368 2.30 3.29 16.80
N GLU A 369 2.75 2.35 17.63
CA GLU A 369 3.80 2.60 18.63
C GLU A 369 5.10 3.11 17.97
N SER A 370 5.48 2.52 16.83
CA SER A 370 6.68 2.96 16.09
C SER A 370 6.51 4.39 15.54
N LEU A 371 5.35 4.71 14.94
CA LEU A 371 5.07 6.07 14.48
C LEU A 371 5.04 7.08 15.62
N MET A 372 4.43 6.73 16.76
CA MET A 372 4.38 7.57 17.95
C MET A 372 5.78 7.79 18.56
N ALA A 373 6.66 6.80 18.45
CA ALA A 373 8.07 6.91 18.82
C ALA A 373 8.89 7.78 17.86
N GLY A 374 8.28 8.26 16.76
CA GLY A 374 8.93 9.12 15.77
C GLY A 374 9.68 8.37 14.66
N GLU A 375 9.50 7.06 14.56
CA GLU A 375 10.06 6.31 13.43
C GLU A 375 9.43 6.74 12.10
N PRO A 376 10.17 6.73 10.99
CA PRO A 376 9.60 7.01 9.68
C PRO A 376 8.64 5.89 9.25
N LEU A 377 7.67 6.23 8.39
CA LEU A 377 6.59 5.34 7.95
C LEU A 377 7.09 3.98 7.44
N GLY A 378 8.15 3.98 6.62
CA GLY A 378 8.73 2.73 6.11
C GLY A 378 9.24 1.85 7.23
N ARG A 379 9.98 2.44 8.19
CA ARG A 379 10.52 1.71 9.34
C ARG A 379 9.40 1.20 10.25
N ALA A 380 8.38 2.00 10.50
CA ALA A 380 7.20 1.59 11.25
C ALA A 380 6.48 0.41 10.59
N ALA A 381 6.35 0.41 9.26
CA ALA A 381 5.80 -0.71 8.51
C ALA A 381 6.67 -1.98 8.61
N GLY A 382 8.00 -1.84 8.54
CA GLY A 382 8.94 -2.95 8.72
C GLY A 382 8.84 -3.57 10.12
N ILE A 383 8.88 -2.76 11.17
CA ILE A 383 8.72 -3.20 12.57
C ILE A 383 7.38 -3.90 12.77
N ALA A 384 6.29 -3.35 12.21
CA ALA A 384 4.96 -3.94 12.31
C ALA A 384 4.87 -5.32 11.65
N ARG A 385 5.50 -5.51 10.48
CA ARG A 385 5.59 -6.83 9.83
C ARG A 385 6.33 -7.83 10.69
N GLU A 386 7.47 -7.46 11.27
CA GLU A 386 8.24 -8.35 12.14
C GLU A 386 7.46 -8.70 13.42
N ALA A 387 6.75 -7.75 14.02
CA ALA A 387 5.89 -8.03 15.17
C ALA A 387 4.78 -9.02 14.82
N ALA A 388 4.12 -8.83 13.67
CA ALA A 388 3.08 -9.76 13.20
C ALA A 388 3.64 -11.15 12.83
N ARG A 389 4.89 -11.23 12.37
CA ARG A 389 5.59 -12.49 12.05
C ARG A 389 5.70 -13.39 13.28
N ALA A 390 5.78 -12.83 14.49
CA ALA A 390 5.82 -13.59 15.73
C ALA A 390 4.58 -14.48 15.93
N ASN A 391 3.45 -14.21 15.25
CA ASN A 391 2.27 -15.07 15.23
C ASN A 391 2.51 -16.42 14.52
N GLY A 392 3.55 -16.51 13.68
CA GLY A 392 3.98 -17.75 13.03
C GLY A 392 3.27 -18.08 11.71
N ASP A 393 2.19 -17.37 11.35
CA ASP A 393 1.50 -17.52 10.08
C ASP A 393 2.02 -16.52 9.02
N VAL A 394 1.48 -16.58 7.78
CA VAL A 394 1.92 -15.71 6.68
C VAL A 394 1.14 -14.39 6.61
N SER A 395 0.24 -14.08 7.55
CA SER A 395 -0.56 -12.83 7.59
C SER A 395 0.32 -11.58 7.64
N TRP A 396 1.52 -11.68 8.24
CA TRP A 396 2.44 -10.57 8.39
C TRP A 396 2.88 -9.92 7.07
N MET A 397 2.91 -10.69 5.97
CA MET A 397 3.27 -10.17 4.64
C MET A 397 2.06 -9.66 3.84
N ALA A 398 0.84 -9.81 4.36
CA ALA A 398 -0.35 -9.33 3.68
C ALA A 398 -0.45 -7.80 3.65
N TYR A 399 0.19 -7.10 4.58
CA TYR A 399 0.05 -5.66 4.73
C TYR A 399 0.80 -4.86 3.66
N VAL A 400 0.06 -3.96 3.02
CA VAL A 400 0.59 -2.93 2.12
C VAL A 400 0.40 -1.56 2.73
N VAL A 401 1.39 -0.70 2.55
CA VAL A 401 1.40 0.68 3.04
C VAL A 401 1.65 1.61 1.87
N TYR A 402 0.75 2.58 1.70
CA TYR A 402 0.85 3.64 0.71
C TYR A 402 1.15 4.96 1.42
N GLY A 403 2.15 5.71 0.95
CA GLY A 403 2.58 6.97 1.55
C GLY A 403 3.98 7.39 1.12
N ASP A 404 4.60 8.26 1.92
CA ASP A 404 6.03 8.58 1.80
C ASP A 404 6.80 7.77 2.87
N PRO A 405 7.78 6.93 2.50
CA PRO A 405 8.51 6.10 3.47
C PRO A 405 9.24 6.91 4.55
N LEU A 406 9.56 8.17 4.28
CA LEU A 406 10.24 9.06 5.22
C LEU A 406 9.27 9.90 6.05
N ALA A 407 7.96 9.78 5.84
CA ALA A 407 6.94 10.49 6.61
C ALA A 407 7.04 10.14 8.11
N ARG A 408 6.85 11.14 8.97
CA ARG A 408 6.89 10.97 10.43
C ARG A 408 5.65 11.58 11.07
N MET A 409 5.21 10.97 12.17
CA MET A 409 4.16 11.53 13.01
C MET A 409 4.72 12.68 13.85
N VAL A 410 4.01 13.82 13.86
CA VAL A 410 4.45 15.09 14.49
C VAL A 410 3.38 15.65 15.42
#